data_344cf55e2dcafaa45036878c09688387
#
_entry.id   344cf55e2dcafaa45036878c09688387
#
_cell.length_a   1.000
_cell.length_b   1.000
_cell.length_c   1.000
_cell.angle_alpha   90.00
_cell.angle_beta   90.00
_cell.angle_gamma   90.00
#
_symmetry.space_group_name_H-M   'P 1'
#
loop_
_entity.id
_entity.type
_entity.pdbx_description
1 polymer ?
#
loop_
_entity_poly.entity_id
_entity_poly.type
_entity_poly.pdbx_seq_one_letter_code
_entity_poly.pdbx_strand_id
1 'polypeptide(L)'
;MTTPHERLRELGITLPPPPPAAASYVQTRLASIGDGQSLIYVAGQISREGDKVLTGRCPDQVSVEEATRRARLCALSILSQIDAAVGLDSVFEIGQLIGFVLSAEGFGEQPKVMNGASDLLVEVLGAAGKHTRAALGTNALPFSATVEVAAVAVVSTG
;
A
#
# COMPACT_ATOMS: atom_id res chain seq x y z
N MET A 1 -12.13 3.69 -21.43
CA MET A 1 -11.02 3.52 -20.45
C MET A 1 -11.35 2.34 -19.55
N THR A 2 -10.38 1.50 -19.29
CA THR A 2 -10.56 0.34 -18.37
C THR A 2 -10.63 0.85 -16.94
N THR A 3 -11.65 0.45 -16.19
CA THR A 3 -11.77 0.82 -14.77
C THR A 3 -10.76 0.06 -13.90
N PRO A 4 -10.43 0.54 -12.69
CA PRO A 4 -9.57 -0.21 -11.77
C PRO A 4 -10.07 -1.63 -11.47
N HIS A 5 -11.39 -1.83 -11.32
CA HIS A 5 -11.97 -3.15 -11.10
C HIS A 5 -11.86 -4.07 -12.33
N GLU A 6 -12.00 -3.52 -13.54
CA GLU A 6 -11.76 -4.28 -14.77
C GLU A 6 -10.29 -4.68 -14.87
N ARG A 7 -9.39 -3.75 -14.54
CA ARG A 7 -7.96 -4.02 -14.52
C ARG A 7 -7.58 -5.10 -13.51
N LEU A 8 -8.16 -5.08 -12.31
CA LEU A 8 -7.95 -6.15 -11.33
C LEU A 8 -8.37 -7.51 -11.89
N ARG A 9 -9.53 -7.58 -12.57
CA ARG A 9 -10.00 -8.83 -13.22
C ARG A 9 -9.05 -9.30 -14.33
N GLU A 10 -8.59 -8.39 -15.18
CA GLU A 10 -7.62 -8.69 -16.25
C GLU A 10 -6.31 -9.25 -15.69
N LEU A 11 -5.86 -8.71 -14.55
CA LEU A 11 -4.64 -9.15 -13.86
C LEU A 11 -4.85 -10.42 -13.02
N GLY A 12 -6.09 -10.92 -12.90
CA GLY A 12 -6.41 -12.07 -12.05
C GLY A 12 -6.26 -11.77 -10.56
N ILE A 13 -6.39 -10.51 -10.17
CA ILE A 13 -6.21 -10.05 -8.78
C ILE A 13 -7.57 -9.93 -8.10
N THR A 14 -7.71 -10.57 -6.94
CA THR A 14 -8.82 -10.37 -6.01
C THR A 14 -8.31 -9.55 -4.84
N LEU A 15 -8.97 -8.41 -4.55
CA LEU A 15 -8.64 -7.62 -3.37
C LEU A 15 -8.96 -8.42 -2.10
N PRO A 16 -8.05 -8.44 -1.12
CA PRO A 16 -8.35 -9.03 0.18
C PRO A 16 -9.40 -8.22 0.92
N PRO A 17 -10.11 -8.79 1.90
CA PRO A 17 -10.90 -7.99 2.82
C PRO A 17 -10.02 -6.92 3.47
N PRO A 18 -10.51 -5.66 3.62
CA PRO A 18 -9.70 -4.60 4.23
C PRO A 18 -9.38 -4.96 5.68
N PRO A 19 -8.09 -5.01 6.07
CA PRO A 19 -7.74 -5.31 7.46
C PRO A 19 -8.31 -4.29 8.44
N PRO A 20 -8.83 -4.70 9.61
CA PRO A 20 -9.30 -3.77 10.62
C PRO A 20 -8.14 -3.01 11.29
N ALA A 21 -8.45 -1.88 11.91
CA ALA A 21 -7.48 -1.18 12.75
C ALA A 21 -7.09 -2.04 13.95
N ALA A 22 -5.79 -2.12 14.22
CA ALA A 22 -5.24 -2.94 15.30
C ALA A 22 -5.12 -2.19 16.65
N ALA A 23 -5.38 -0.88 16.67
CA ALA A 23 -5.21 -0.02 17.85
C ALA A 23 -6.16 1.19 17.78
N SER A 24 -5.88 2.24 18.57
CA SER A 24 -6.71 3.45 18.68
C SER A 24 -6.51 4.41 17.49
N TYR A 25 -6.90 3.98 16.30
CA TYR A 25 -6.88 4.79 15.08
C TYR A 25 -7.92 4.26 14.07
N VAL A 26 -8.09 4.95 12.94
CA VAL A 26 -8.92 4.52 11.81
C VAL A 26 -8.05 4.16 10.62
N GLN A 27 -8.48 3.22 9.81
CA GLN A 27 -7.71 2.77 8.63
C GLN A 27 -7.66 3.82 7.53
N THR A 28 -8.72 4.61 7.38
CA THR A 28 -8.79 5.68 6.40
C THR A 28 -9.38 6.95 7.01
N ARG A 29 -8.89 8.09 6.54
CA ARG A 29 -9.44 9.40 6.90
C ARG A 29 -9.58 10.26 5.65
N LEU A 30 -10.76 10.83 5.46
CA LEU A 30 -11.04 11.80 4.40
C LEU A 30 -10.89 13.22 4.93
N ALA A 31 -10.27 14.07 4.12
CA ALA A 31 -10.17 15.51 4.35
C ALA A 31 -10.57 16.24 3.07
N SER A 32 -11.71 16.96 3.10
CA SER A 32 -12.19 17.71 1.94
C SER A 32 -11.19 18.79 1.53
N ILE A 33 -10.95 18.90 0.23
CA ILE A 33 -10.10 19.94 -0.38
C ILE A 33 -10.90 20.87 -1.33
N GLY A 34 -12.23 20.71 -1.37
CA GLY A 34 -13.12 21.48 -2.24
C GLY A 34 -13.46 20.76 -3.55
N ASP A 35 -14.38 21.34 -4.30
CA ASP A 35 -14.79 20.89 -5.64
C ASP A 35 -15.14 19.39 -5.75
N GLY A 36 -15.75 18.83 -4.68
CA GLY A 36 -16.12 17.41 -4.63
C GLY A 36 -14.93 16.47 -4.52
N GLN A 37 -13.77 16.98 -4.09
CA GLN A 37 -12.54 16.21 -3.90
C GLN A 37 -12.14 16.15 -2.43
N SER A 38 -11.47 15.08 -2.07
CA SER A 38 -10.88 14.88 -0.74
C SER A 38 -9.51 14.21 -0.85
N LEU A 39 -8.65 14.52 0.11
CA LEU A 39 -7.53 13.64 0.42
C LEU A 39 -8.05 12.44 1.20
N ILE A 40 -7.62 11.25 0.81
CA ILE A 40 -7.75 10.06 1.64
C ILE A 40 -6.38 9.68 2.18
N TYR A 41 -6.28 9.63 3.50
CA TYR A 41 -5.12 9.12 4.21
C TYR A 41 -5.38 7.65 4.51
N VAL A 42 -4.48 6.78 4.10
CA VAL A 42 -4.55 5.34 4.39
C VAL A 42 -3.46 5.01 5.39
N ALA A 43 -3.86 4.44 6.52
CA ALA A 43 -2.95 4.02 7.58
C ALA A 43 -1.93 3.00 7.07
N GLY A 44 -0.81 2.85 7.79
CA GLY A 44 0.19 1.85 7.46
C GLY A 44 -0.39 0.45 7.38
N GLN A 45 -0.19 -0.20 6.25
CA GLN A 45 -0.60 -1.58 5.99
C GLN A 45 0.63 -2.46 6.09
N ILE A 46 0.63 -3.40 7.03
CA ILE A 46 1.74 -4.34 7.21
C ILE A 46 1.63 -5.53 6.27
N SER A 47 2.78 -6.15 5.98
CA SER A 47 2.82 -7.34 5.12
C SER A 47 2.06 -8.50 5.74
N ARG A 48 1.04 -9.01 5.03
CA ARG A 48 0.19 -10.13 5.46
C ARG A 48 -0.34 -10.94 4.30
N GLU A 49 -0.68 -12.17 4.59
CA GLU A 49 -1.47 -13.06 3.74
C GLU A 49 -2.67 -13.56 4.56
N GLY A 50 -3.88 -13.18 4.18
CA GLY A 50 -5.04 -13.39 5.05
C GLY A 50 -4.84 -12.75 6.42
N ASP A 51 -5.05 -13.51 7.49
CA ASP A 51 -4.85 -13.04 8.87
C ASP A 51 -3.39 -13.19 9.36
N LYS A 52 -2.53 -13.84 8.57
CA LYS A 52 -1.14 -14.09 8.95
C LYS A 52 -0.24 -12.91 8.58
N VAL A 53 0.40 -12.33 9.59
CA VAL A 53 1.49 -11.35 9.37
C VAL A 53 2.72 -12.08 8.84
N LEU A 54 3.31 -11.55 7.77
CA LEU A 54 4.55 -12.06 7.19
C LEU A 54 5.73 -11.32 7.82
N THR A 55 6.51 -12.07 8.59
CA THR A 55 7.55 -11.53 9.47
C THR A 55 8.95 -11.77 8.94
N GLY A 56 9.92 -11.05 9.47
CA GLY A 56 11.34 -11.26 9.21
C GLY A 56 12.03 -10.06 8.60
N ARG A 57 13.32 -9.98 8.86
CA ARG A 57 14.21 -8.89 8.48
C ARG A 57 14.85 -9.14 7.11
N CYS A 58 14.84 -8.15 6.25
CA CYS A 58 15.47 -8.18 4.94
C CYS A 58 16.91 -7.61 5.05
N PRO A 59 17.94 -8.20 4.43
CA PRO A 59 17.89 -9.37 3.54
C PRO A 59 18.27 -10.69 4.22
N ASP A 60 18.61 -10.70 5.50
CA ASP A 60 19.20 -11.85 6.19
C ASP A 60 18.20 -12.95 6.61
N GLN A 61 16.96 -12.58 6.88
CA GLN A 61 15.87 -13.52 7.21
C GLN A 61 14.88 -13.70 6.06
N VAL A 62 14.72 -12.65 5.24
CA VAL A 62 13.80 -12.60 4.11
C VAL A 62 14.55 -12.03 2.91
N SER A 63 14.53 -12.72 1.77
CA SER A 63 15.19 -12.24 0.55
C SER A 63 14.58 -10.92 0.04
N VAL A 64 15.35 -10.19 -0.76
CA VAL A 64 14.86 -8.95 -1.41
C VAL A 64 13.65 -9.25 -2.30
N GLU A 65 13.66 -10.36 -3.04
CA GLU A 65 12.54 -10.79 -3.90
C GLU A 65 11.27 -11.06 -3.08
N GLU A 66 11.40 -11.77 -1.96
CA GLU A 66 10.26 -12.04 -1.08
C GLU A 66 9.77 -10.77 -0.37
N ALA A 67 10.66 -9.90 0.07
CA ALA A 67 10.29 -8.60 0.63
C ALA A 67 9.53 -7.73 -0.40
N THR A 68 9.95 -7.77 -1.67
CA THR A 68 9.26 -7.10 -2.79
C THR A 68 7.85 -7.64 -2.98
N ARG A 69 7.67 -8.95 -2.94
CA ARG A 69 6.34 -9.60 -2.97
C ARG A 69 5.47 -9.13 -1.79
N ARG A 70 6.06 -9.00 -0.60
CA ARG A 70 5.38 -8.54 0.62
C ARG A 70 4.97 -7.06 0.53
N ALA A 71 5.79 -6.21 -0.09
CA ALA A 71 5.43 -4.84 -0.39
C ALA A 71 4.21 -4.76 -1.32
N ARG A 72 4.13 -5.64 -2.32
CA ARG A 72 2.96 -5.77 -3.19
C ARG A 72 1.69 -6.13 -2.39
N LEU A 73 1.79 -7.03 -1.41
CA LEU A 73 0.66 -7.36 -0.52
C LEU A 73 0.21 -6.16 0.33
N CYS A 74 1.13 -5.32 0.79
CA CYS A 74 0.79 -4.07 1.47
C CYS A 74 -0.02 -3.14 0.55
N ALA A 75 0.38 -3.01 -0.71
CA ALA A 75 -0.35 -2.19 -1.69
C ALA A 75 -1.75 -2.77 -2.01
N LEU A 76 -1.92 -4.09 -2.04
CA LEU A 76 -3.24 -4.72 -2.14
C LEU A 76 -4.14 -4.33 -0.97
N SER A 77 -3.61 -4.30 0.25
CA SER A 77 -4.34 -3.82 1.43
C SER A 77 -4.70 -2.34 1.32
N ILE A 78 -3.80 -1.49 0.80
CA ILE A 78 -4.09 -0.07 0.53
C ILE A 78 -5.25 0.06 -0.45
N LEU A 79 -5.22 -0.66 -1.57
CA LEU A 79 -6.31 -0.65 -2.55
C LEU A 79 -7.63 -1.12 -1.93
N SER A 80 -7.60 -2.16 -1.08
CA SER A 80 -8.79 -2.65 -0.36
C SER A 80 -9.36 -1.59 0.59
N GLN A 81 -8.52 -0.85 1.30
CA GLN A 81 -8.95 0.22 2.21
C GLN A 81 -9.61 1.37 1.43
N ILE A 82 -9.02 1.77 0.31
CA ILE A 82 -9.59 2.82 -0.56
C ILE A 82 -10.91 2.35 -1.15
N ASP A 83 -10.96 1.12 -1.66
CA ASP A 83 -12.16 0.56 -2.27
C ASP A 83 -13.32 0.51 -1.27
N ALA A 84 -13.06 0.03 -0.06
CA ALA A 84 -14.06 -0.03 1.01
C ALA A 84 -14.54 1.35 1.47
N ALA A 85 -13.67 2.36 1.42
CA ALA A 85 -14.01 3.72 1.89
C ALA A 85 -14.78 4.53 0.85
N VAL A 86 -14.38 4.50 -0.41
CA VAL A 86 -14.90 5.41 -1.46
C VAL A 86 -15.04 4.77 -2.84
N GLY A 87 -14.59 3.51 -3.02
CA GLY A 87 -14.50 2.84 -4.32
C GLY A 87 -13.27 3.26 -5.12
N LEU A 88 -12.62 2.30 -5.79
CA LEU A 88 -11.40 2.57 -6.57
C LEU A 88 -11.64 3.48 -7.77
N ASP A 89 -12.85 3.48 -8.33
CA ASP A 89 -13.19 4.34 -9.47
C ASP A 89 -13.21 5.83 -9.11
N SER A 90 -13.21 6.16 -7.81
CA SER A 90 -13.14 7.54 -7.31
C SER A 90 -11.71 8.10 -7.25
N VAL A 91 -10.69 7.28 -7.46
CA VAL A 91 -9.28 7.70 -7.33
C VAL A 91 -8.88 8.57 -8.51
N PHE A 92 -8.55 9.83 -8.23
CA PHE A 92 -7.92 10.73 -9.21
C PHE A 92 -6.44 10.44 -9.37
N GLU A 93 -5.74 10.34 -8.25
CA GLU A 93 -4.30 10.07 -8.24
C GLU A 93 -3.83 9.61 -6.86
N ILE A 94 -2.80 8.80 -6.85
CA ILE A 94 -2.02 8.52 -5.64
C ILE A 94 -0.97 9.63 -5.52
N GLY A 95 -1.03 10.39 -4.43
CA GLY A 95 -0.07 11.47 -4.20
C GLY A 95 1.26 10.99 -3.65
N GLN A 96 1.22 10.13 -2.62
CA GLN A 96 2.42 9.69 -1.92
C GLN A 96 2.28 8.29 -1.33
N LEU A 97 3.37 7.52 -1.40
CA LEU A 97 3.62 6.35 -0.56
C LEU A 97 4.73 6.63 0.43
N ILE A 98 4.59 6.12 1.64
CA ILE A 98 5.67 6.01 2.60
C ILE A 98 5.81 4.53 2.95
N GLY A 99 6.95 3.94 2.59
CA GLY A 99 7.23 2.53 2.80
C GLY A 99 8.38 2.31 3.77
N PHE A 100 8.20 1.35 4.67
CA PHE A 100 9.21 0.92 5.64
C PHE A 100 9.53 -0.54 5.41
N VAL A 101 10.81 -0.86 5.40
CA VAL A 101 11.32 -2.23 5.33
C VAL A 101 12.05 -2.53 6.62
N LEU A 102 11.65 -3.60 7.30
CA LEU A 102 12.41 -4.14 8.43
C LEU A 102 13.76 -4.62 7.88
N SER A 103 14.81 -3.85 8.15
CA SER A 103 16.09 -3.95 7.45
C SER A 103 17.22 -4.33 8.39
N ALA A 104 18.11 -5.20 7.91
CA ALA A 104 19.41 -5.41 8.55
C ALA A 104 20.25 -4.12 8.47
N GLU A 105 21.21 -4.00 9.39
CA GLU A 105 22.12 -2.85 9.39
C GLU A 105 22.86 -2.73 8.06
N GLY A 106 22.91 -1.51 7.51
CA GLY A 106 23.57 -1.21 6.25
C GLY A 106 22.82 -1.62 4.98
N PHE A 107 21.65 -2.27 5.10
CA PHE A 107 20.83 -2.57 3.92
C PHE A 107 20.31 -1.29 3.27
N GLY A 108 20.50 -1.12 1.97
CA GLY A 108 20.16 0.09 1.23
C GLY A 108 19.27 -0.13 0.00
N GLU A 109 18.70 -1.34 -0.17
CA GLU A 109 17.87 -1.66 -1.32
C GLU A 109 16.35 -1.54 -1.03
N GLN A 110 15.95 -0.71 -0.05
CA GLN A 110 14.54 -0.43 0.23
C GLN A 110 13.78 0.08 -1.00
N PRO A 111 14.36 0.94 -1.87
CA PRO A 111 13.69 1.32 -3.11
C PRO A 111 13.31 0.16 -4.00
N LYS A 112 14.14 -0.87 -4.11
CA LYS A 112 13.87 -2.08 -4.88
C LYS A 112 12.72 -2.88 -4.28
N VAL A 113 12.71 -3.04 -2.96
CA VAL A 113 11.61 -3.70 -2.24
C VAL A 113 10.29 -2.95 -2.48
N MET A 114 10.29 -1.63 -2.35
CA MET A 114 9.09 -0.81 -2.53
C MET A 114 8.53 -0.80 -3.96
N ASN A 115 9.31 -1.18 -4.96
CA ASN A 115 8.81 -1.35 -6.32
C ASN A 115 7.66 -2.37 -6.38
N GLY A 116 7.64 -3.37 -5.51
CA GLY A 116 6.50 -4.29 -5.41
C GLY A 116 5.17 -3.58 -5.15
N ALA A 117 5.16 -2.58 -4.29
CA ALA A 117 3.98 -1.76 -4.03
C ALA A 117 3.70 -0.77 -5.16
N SER A 118 4.71 -0.03 -5.59
CA SER A 118 4.56 1.01 -6.62
C SER A 118 4.09 0.46 -7.95
N ASP A 119 4.64 -0.66 -8.39
CA ASP A 119 4.28 -1.29 -9.66
C ASP A 119 2.82 -1.76 -9.65
N LEU A 120 2.35 -2.34 -8.55
CA LEU A 120 0.95 -2.76 -8.43
C LEU A 120 -0.01 -1.58 -8.58
N LEU A 121 0.28 -0.45 -7.93
CA LEU A 121 -0.58 0.72 -8.02
C LEU A 121 -0.69 1.24 -9.46
N VAL A 122 0.42 1.23 -10.21
CA VAL A 122 0.42 1.62 -11.63
C VAL A 122 -0.28 0.57 -12.49
N GLU A 123 -0.08 -0.73 -12.23
CA GLU A 123 -0.77 -1.80 -12.94
C GLU A 123 -2.29 -1.69 -12.82
N VAL A 124 -2.80 -1.34 -11.64
CA VAL A 124 -4.25 -1.28 -11.35
C VAL A 124 -4.85 0.07 -11.74
N LEU A 125 -4.18 1.17 -11.40
CA LEU A 125 -4.72 2.52 -11.55
C LEU A 125 -4.20 3.27 -12.80
N GLY A 126 -3.24 2.69 -13.52
CA GLY A 126 -2.64 3.36 -14.68
C GLY A 126 -1.92 4.64 -14.29
N ALA A 127 -2.15 5.72 -15.01
CA ALA A 127 -1.53 7.02 -14.75
C ALA A 127 -1.84 7.57 -13.34
N ALA A 128 -3.04 7.30 -12.83
CA ALA A 128 -3.46 7.70 -11.48
C ALA A 128 -2.66 6.98 -10.38
N GLY A 129 -2.05 5.85 -10.67
CA GLY A 129 -1.18 5.11 -9.75
C GLY A 129 0.23 5.65 -9.62
N LYS A 130 0.65 6.58 -10.48
CA LYS A 130 1.98 7.21 -10.37
C LYS A 130 2.02 8.16 -9.17
N HIS A 131 3.07 8.08 -8.39
CA HIS A 131 3.15 8.75 -7.08
C HIS A 131 4.58 9.12 -6.72
N THR A 132 4.71 10.04 -5.77
CA THR A 132 5.96 10.25 -5.04
C THR A 132 6.10 9.22 -3.92
N ARG A 133 7.30 8.93 -3.47
CA ARG A 133 7.48 8.02 -2.34
C ARG A 133 8.74 8.28 -1.53
N ALA A 134 8.72 7.85 -0.28
CA ALA A 134 9.90 7.57 0.53
C ALA A 134 9.95 6.05 0.78
N ALA A 135 11.13 5.47 0.63
CA ALA A 135 11.40 4.06 0.91
C ALA A 135 12.54 3.99 1.95
N LEU A 136 12.19 3.61 3.17
CA LEU A 136 13.05 3.74 4.34
C LEU A 136 13.30 2.37 4.99
N GLY A 137 14.45 2.23 5.63
CA GLY A 137 14.74 1.12 6.52
C GLY A 137 14.36 1.44 7.96
N THR A 138 14.00 0.42 8.71
CA THR A 138 13.78 0.50 10.15
C THR A 138 14.30 -0.77 10.81
N ASN A 139 14.66 -0.67 12.09
CA ASN A 139 15.12 -1.81 12.88
C ASN A 139 13.99 -2.58 13.58
N ALA A 140 12.76 -2.07 13.52
CA ALA A 140 11.59 -2.72 14.08
C ALA A 140 10.31 -2.27 13.36
N LEU A 141 9.36 -3.17 13.19
CA LEU A 141 8.01 -2.90 12.71
C LEU A 141 6.98 -3.60 13.61
N PRO A 142 5.72 -3.12 13.65
CA PRO A 142 4.66 -3.79 14.39
C PRO A 142 4.55 -5.26 14.03
N PHE A 143 4.39 -6.13 15.01
CA PHE A 143 4.28 -7.57 14.87
C PHE A 143 5.47 -8.22 14.12
N SER A 144 6.62 -7.55 14.09
CA SER A 144 7.81 -7.97 13.32
C SER A 144 7.54 -8.14 11.81
N ALA A 145 6.57 -7.42 11.27
CA ALA A 145 6.27 -7.42 9.85
C ALA A 145 7.50 -7.03 9.03
N THR A 146 7.65 -7.61 7.84
CA THR A 146 8.80 -7.31 6.95
C THR A 146 8.66 -5.93 6.31
N VAL A 147 7.45 -5.53 5.95
CA VAL A 147 7.15 -4.28 5.22
C VAL A 147 5.92 -3.62 5.80
N GLU A 148 5.91 -2.30 5.82
CA GLU A 148 4.74 -1.48 6.11
C GLU A 148 4.66 -0.33 5.10
N VAL A 149 3.48 -0.07 4.56
CA VAL A 149 3.26 1.00 3.58
C VAL A 149 2.03 1.81 3.94
N ALA A 150 2.17 3.13 3.97
CA ALA A 150 1.08 4.08 4.09
C ALA A 150 0.93 4.88 2.79
N ALA A 151 -0.26 5.43 2.55
CA ALA A 151 -0.56 6.18 1.33
C ALA A 151 -1.41 7.41 1.59
N VAL A 152 -1.27 8.39 0.70
CA VAL A 152 -2.20 9.52 0.55
C VAL A 152 -2.61 9.60 -0.90
N ALA A 153 -3.91 9.73 -1.16
CA ALA A 153 -4.46 9.86 -2.50
C ALA A 153 -5.47 11.01 -2.57
N VAL A 154 -5.76 11.47 -3.79
CA VAL A 154 -6.87 12.37 -4.09
C VAL A 154 -8.02 11.54 -4.65
N VAL A 155 -9.21 11.71 -4.09
CA VAL A 155 -10.40 10.95 -4.48
C VAL A 155 -11.58 11.88 -4.71
N SER A 156 -12.53 11.44 -5.55
CA SER A 156 -13.83 12.09 -5.69
C SER A 156 -14.74 11.68 -4.53
N THR A 157 -15.41 12.64 -3.90
CA THR A 157 -16.36 12.41 -2.80
C THR A 157 -17.68 13.16 -2.99
N GLY A 158 -17.86 13.80 -4.13
CA GLY A 158 -19.05 14.58 -4.46
C GLY A 158 -19.87 14.01 -5.58
#